data_a102564a2f363e397547c6e9b073f126
#
_entry.id   a102564a2f363e397547c6e9b073f126
#
_cell.length_a   1.000
_cell.length_b   1.000
_cell.length_c   1.000
_cell.angle_alpha   90.00
_cell.angle_beta   90.00
_cell.angle_gamma   90.00
#
_symmetry.space_group_name_H-M   'P 1'
#
loop_
_entity.id
_entity.type
_entity.pdbx_description
1 polymer ?
#
loop_
_entity_poly.entity_id
_entity_poly.type
_entity_poly.pdbx_seq_one_letter_code
_entity_poly.pdbx_strand_id
1 'polypeptide(L)'
;RRQRQMCIRDSATPTAIMVGIGKGAERGILIKDAESLETAKKIDTVVLDKTGTVTEGKPVVGDLIWATQTAAHENIFYSLEKLSEHPLAEAVVRHLQNARDVSIDNFESITGRGVKGESDGKTYYAGNRKLLEENRITVSRSLSDEAARLAADAQTVIWFADSENALAI
;
A
#
# COMPACT_ATOMS: atom_id res chain seq x y z
N ARG A 1 -27.44 -58.03 -5.22
CA ARG A 1 -27.89 -56.59 -5.11
C ARG A 1 -27.08 -55.77 -4.11
N ARG A 2 -26.69 -56.32 -2.93
CA ARG A 2 -25.87 -55.57 -1.92
C ARG A 2 -24.45 -55.20 -2.45
N GLN A 3 -23.76 -56.10 -3.13
CA GLN A 3 -22.41 -55.85 -3.69
C GLN A 3 -22.41 -54.71 -4.75
N ARG A 4 -23.42 -54.62 -5.63
CA ARG A 4 -23.54 -53.56 -6.63
C ARG A 4 -23.76 -52.17 -5.98
N GLN A 5 -24.51 -52.11 -4.87
CA GLN A 5 -24.73 -50.86 -4.15
C GLN A 5 -23.48 -50.36 -3.41
N MET A 6 -22.63 -51.28 -2.94
CA MET A 6 -21.34 -50.97 -2.30
C MET A 6 -20.37 -50.36 -3.33
N CYS A 7 -20.19 -50.99 -4.52
CA CYS A 7 -19.32 -50.47 -5.58
C CYS A 7 -19.73 -49.06 -6.09
N ILE A 8 -21.01 -48.76 -6.17
CA ILE A 8 -21.50 -47.45 -6.60
C ILE A 8 -21.21 -46.38 -5.55
N ARG A 9 -21.32 -46.68 -4.25
CA ARG A 9 -20.99 -45.77 -3.18
C ARG A 9 -19.49 -45.48 -3.10
N ASP A 10 -18.65 -46.49 -3.29
CA ASP A 10 -17.18 -46.36 -3.20
C ASP A 10 -16.57 -45.58 -4.37
N SER A 11 -17.23 -45.51 -5.51
CA SER A 11 -16.78 -44.75 -6.66
C SER A 11 -17.40 -43.35 -6.80
N ALA A 12 -18.58 -43.12 -6.23
CA ALA A 12 -19.27 -41.83 -6.33
C ALA A 12 -18.58 -40.72 -5.51
N THR A 13 -18.11 -41.02 -4.30
CA THR A 13 -17.44 -40.06 -3.43
C THR A 13 -16.10 -39.59 -4.01
N PRO A 14 -15.17 -40.46 -4.41
CA PRO A 14 -13.93 -40.03 -5.07
C PRO A 14 -14.18 -39.22 -6.33
N THR A 15 -15.15 -39.57 -7.15
CA THR A 15 -15.51 -38.85 -8.37
C THR A 15 -16.01 -37.42 -8.05
N ALA A 16 -16.88 -37.28 -7.05
CA ALA A 16 -17.39 -35.99 -6.60
C ALA A 16 -16.26 -35.08 -6.08
N ILE A 17 -15.30 -35.66 -5.33
CA ILE A 17 -14.11 -34.92 -4.84
C ILE A 17 -13.25 -34.46 -6.02
N MET A 18 -12.97 -35.34 -6.99
CA MET A 18 -12.20 -34.97 -8.19
C MET A 18 -12.87 -33.85 -8.97
N VAL A 19 -14.18 -33.88 -9.16
CA VAL A 19 -14.95 -32.82 -9.82
C VAL A 19 -14.88 -31.53 -9.00
N GLY A 20 -15.00 -31.62 -7.67
CA GLY A 20 -14.86 -30.46 -6.76
C GLY A 20 -13.49 -29.79 -6.86
N ILE A 21 -12.41 -30.59 -6.81
CA ILE A 21 -11.03 -30.10 -6.97
C ILE A 21 -10.83 -29.46 -8.33
N GLY A 22 -11.32 -30.11 -9.42
CA GLY A 22 -11.23 -29.58 -10.77
C GLY A 22 -11.96 -28.24 -10.93
N LYS A 23 -13.15 -28.10 -10.38
CA LYS A 23 -13.92 -26.83 -10.36
C LYS A 23 -13.23 -25.74 -9.55
N GLY A 24 -12.56 -26.11 -8.45
CA GLY A 24 -11.73 -25.19 -7.68
C GLY A 24 -10.55 -24.68 -8.52
N ALA A 25 -9.82 -25.60 -9.16
CA ALA A 25 -8.66 -25.27 -10.01
C ALA A 25 -9.03 -24.36 -11.19
N GLU A 26 -10.17 -24.58 -11.85
CA GLU A 26 -10.70 -23.69 -12.90
C GLU A 26 -10.88 -22.23 -12.43
N ARG A 27 -11.05 -22.01 -11.11
CA ARG A 27 -11.19 -20.69 -10.48
C ARG A 27 -9.95 -20.22 -9.77
N GLY A 28 -8.80 -20.86 -9.99
CA GLY A 28 -7.53 -20.52 -9.34
C GLY A 28 -7.42 -20.96 -7.89
N ILE A 29 -8.34 -21.80 -7.39
CA ILE A 29 -8.34 -22.33 -6.02
C ILE A 29 -7.66 -23.71 -6.02
N LEU A 30 -6.47 -23.79 -5.42
CA LEU A 30 -5.73 -25.04 -5.27
C LEU A 30 -6.15 -25.74 -3.97
N ILE A 31 -6.86 -26.86 -4.11
CA ILE A 31 -7.32 -27.68 -2.98
C ILE A 31 -6.31 -28.79 -2.75
N LYS A 32 -5.75 -28.84 -1.54
CA LYS A 32 -4.67 -29.76 -1.19
C LYS A 32 -5.15 -31.23 -1.11
N ASP A 33 -6.31 -31.46 -0.52
CA ASP A 33 -6.85 -32.80 -0.25
C ASP A 33 -8.37 -32.77 -0.06
N ALA A 34 -8.95 -33.98 0.01
CA ALA A 34 -10.39 -34.17 0.18
C ALA A 34 -10.87 -33.70 1.58
N GLU A 35 -10.04 -33.87 2.61
CA GLU A 35 -10.36 -33.48 3.99
C GLU A 35 -10.54 -31.94 4.10
N SER A 36 -9.72 -31.19 3.38
CA SER A 36 -9.86 -29.72 3.26
C SER A 36 -11.22 -29.32 2.68
N LEU A 37 -11.73 -30.05 1.68
CA LEU A 37 -13.08 -29.82 1.11
C LEU A 37 -14.20 -30.12 2.13
N GLU A 38 -14.07 -31.20 2.89
CA GLU A 38 -15.07 -31.51 3.92
C GLU A 38 -15.06 -30.53 5.07
N THR A 39 -13.87 -30.07 5.47
CA THR A 39 -13.69 -29.08 6.54
C THR A 39 -14.20 -27.72 6.11
N ALA A 40 -13.98 -27.32 4.85
CA ALA A 40 -14.48 -26.07 4.30
C ALA A 40 -16.01 -25.91 4.44
N LYS A 41 -16.76 -27.02 4.34
CA LYS A 41 -18.22 -27.01 4.54
C LYS A 41 -18.65 -26.66 5.98
N LYS A 42 -17.76 -26.81 6.97
CA LYS A 42 -18.04 -26.56 8.40
C LYS A 42 -17.60 -25.17 8.86
N ILE A 43 -16.96 -24.40 7.97
CA ILE A 43 -16.48 -23.04 8.29
C ILE A 43 -17.69 -22.11 8.36
N ASP A 44 -17.85 -21.45 9.49
CA ASP A 44 -18.87 -20.43 9.75
C ASP A 44 -18.26 -19.01 9.87
N THR A 45 -16.96 -18.95 10.08
CA THR A 45 -16.24 -17.68 10.28
C THR A 45 -14.95 -17.68 9.46
N VAL A 46 -14.70 -16.61 8.72
CA VAL A 46 -13.48 -16.42 7.94
C VAL A 46 -12.77 -15.16 8.42
N VAL A 47 -11.49 -15.31 8.81
CA VAL A 47 -10.62 -14.19 9.16
C VAL A 47 -9.69 -13.93 7.97
N LEU A 48 -9.79 -12.74 7.39
CA LEU A 48 -8.98 -12.32 6.26
C LEU A 48 -7.94 -11.31 6.69
N ASP A 49 -6.69 -11.50 6.25
CA ASP A 49 -5.71 -10.41 6.29
C ASP A 49 -6.13 -9.32 5.30
N LYS A 50 -5.94 -8.06 5.70
CA LYS A 50 -6.30 -6.91 4.86
C LYS A 50 -5.30 -6.73 3.73
N THR A 51 -4.01 -6.69 4.07
CA THR A 51 -2.97 -6.22 3.15
C THR A 51 -2.51 -7.33 2.21
N GLY A 52 -2.67 -7.12 0.90
CA GLY A 52 -2.30 -8.11 -0.11
C GLY A 52 -3.29 -9.28 -0.28
N THR A 53 -4.36 -9.35 0.56
CA THR A 53 -5.44 -10.34 0.45
C THR A 53 -6.76 -9.68 0.03
N VAL A 54 -7.22 -8.69 0.80
CA VAL A 54 -8.42 -7.90 0.48
C VAL A 54 -8.06 -6.70 -0.39
N THR A 55 -6.83 -6.20 -0.26
CA THR A 55 -6.27 -5.10 -1.06
C THR A 55 -5.14 -5.61 -1.95
N GLU A 56 -4.86 -4.91 -3.03
CA GLU A 56 -3.76 -5.24 -3.96
C GLU A 56 -2.36 -5.07 -3.32
N GLY A 57 -2.28 -4.52 -2.11
CA GLY A 57 -1.02 -4.26 -1.40
C GLY A 57 -0.14 -3.18 -2.05
N LYS A 58 -0.64 -2.51 -3.08
CA LYS A 58 0.05 -1.44 -3.80
C LYS A 58 -0.59 -0.11 -3.51
N PRO A 59 0.05 0.77 -2.73
CA PRO A 59 -0.45 2.10 -2.51
C PRO A 59 -0.49 2.90 -3.82
N VAL A 60 -1.47 3.78 -3.95
CA VAL A 60 -1.64 4.70 -5.07
C VAL A 60 -1.86 6.09 -4.49
N VAL A 61 -1.25 7.11 -5.10
CA VAL A 61 -1.52 8.51 -4.73
C VAL A 61 -2.92 8.85 -5.22
N GLY A 62 -3.79 9.25 -4.30
CA GLY A 62 -5.15 9.73 -4.61
C GLY A 62 -5.11 11.19 -5.03
N ASP A 63 -4.69 12.05 -4.11
CA ASP A 63 -4.60 13.48 -4.30
C ASP A 63 -3.19 13.97 -3.95
N LEU A 64 -2.69 14.97 -4.67
CA LEU A 64 -1.46 15.70 -4.36
C LEU A 64 -1.79 17.19 -4.30
N ILE A 65 -1.80 17.76 -3.11
CA ILE A 65 -2.25 19.11 -2.81
C ILE A 65 -1.05 19.97 -2.43
N TRP A 66 -0.74 20.96 -3.25
CA TRP A 66 0.36 21.88 -3.04
C TRP A 66 -0.09 23.17 -2.36
N ALA A 67 0.68 23.65 -1.38
CA ALA A 67 0.56 25.02 -0.89
C ALA A 67 1.01 26.03 -1.95
N THR A 68 2.15 25.72 -2.61
CA THR A 68 2.68 26.44 -3.76
C THR A 68 3.36 25.44 -4.68
N GLN A 69 2.73 25.14 -5.81
CA GLN A 69 3.26 24.20 -6.78
C GLN A 69 4.35 24.87 -7.62
N THR A 70 5.53 24.26 -7.68
CA THR A 70 6.61 24.61 -8.59
C THR A 70 7.23 23.36 -9.18
N ALA A 71 7.71 23.42 -10.42
CA ALA A 71 8.41 22.30 -11.04
C ALA A 71 9.68 21.88 -10.26
N ALA A 72 10.32 22.82 -9.57
CA ALA A 72 11.46 22.53 -8.71
C ALA A 72 11.06 21.66 -7.51
N HIS A 73 9.96 21.99 -6.84
CA HIS A 73 9.46 21.20 -5.70
C HIS A 73 9.03 19.79 -6.12
N GLU A 74 8.38 19.64 -7.27
CA GLU A 74 8.03 18.32 -7.81
C GLU A 74 9.27 17.46 -8.07
N ASN A 75 10.30 18.04 -8.69
CA ASN A 75 11.56 17.36 -8.99
C ASN A 75 12.28 16.91 -7.70
N ILE A 76 12.31 17.78 -6.68
CA ILE A 76 12.94 17.48 -5.39
C ILE A 76 12.14 16.39 -4.67
N PHE A 77 10.81 16.50 -4.61
CA PHE A 77 9.97 15.50 -3.97
C PHE A 77 10.11 14.13 -4.64
N TYR A 78 10.05 14.09 -5.98
CA TYR A 78 10.32 12.88 -6.75
C TYR A 78 11.68 12.26 -6.42
N SER A 79 12.75 13.06 -6.46
CA SER A 79 14.11 12.57 -6.27
C SER A 79 14.38 12.12 -4.83
N LEU A 80 13.77 12.79 -3.85
CA LEU A 80 13.85 12.43 -2.44
C LEU A 80 13.17 11.07 -2.18
N GLU A 81 11.95 10.89 -2.68
CA GLU A 81 11.21 9.64 -2.53
C GLU A 81 11.82 8.49 -3.34
N LYS A 82 12.46 8.77 -4.47
CA LYS A 82 13.16 7.77 -5.28
C LYS A 82 14.30 7.07 -4.53
N LEU A 83 14.90 7.72 -3.53
CA LEU A 83 15.94 7.15 -2.68
C LEU A 83 15.38 6.30 -1.53
N SER A 84 14.06 6.32 -1.33
CA SER A 84 13.38 5.58 -0.27
C SER A 84 12.90 4.22 -0.77
N GLU A 85 13.09 3.19 0.05
CA GLU A 85 12.59 1.82 -0.23
C GLU A 85 11.15 1.60 0.30
N HIS A 86 10.50 2.65 0.82
CA HIS A 86 9.18 2.52 1.40
C HIS A 86 8.09 2.36 0.32
N PRO A 87 7.09 1.46 0.47
CA PRO A 87 6.03 1.27 -0.54
C PRO A 87 5.25 2.55 -0.89
N LEU A 88 5.08 3.47 0.06
CA LEU A 88 4.43 4.76 -0.18
C LEU A 88 5.30 5.68 -1.06
N ALA A 89 6.62 5.65 -0.88
CA ALA A 89 7.56 6.39 -1.71
C ALA A 89 7.49 5.95 -3.18
N GLU A 90 7.42 4.62 -3.40
CA GLU A 90 7.23 4.08 -4.75
C GLU A 90 5.93 4.58 -5.41
N ALA A 91 4.85 4.78 -4.63
CA ALA A 91 3.61 5.35 -5.14
C ALA A 91 3.78 6.81 -5.56
N VAL A 92 4.49 7.63 -4.78
CA VAL A 92 4.81 9.04 -5.11
C VAL A 92 5.67 9.10 -6.38
N VAL A 93 6.71 8.27 -6.47
CA VAL A 93 7.58 8.20 -7.65
C VAL A 93 6.79 7.84 -8.92
N ARG A 94 5.87 6.88 -8.84
CA ARG A 94 4.99 6.55 -9.97
C ARG A 94 4.04 7.68 -10.34
N HIS A 95 3.55 8.42 -9.37
CA HIS A 95 2.66 9.56 -9.60
C HIS A 95 3.40 10.72 -10.28
N LEU A 96 4.63 11.01 -9.84
CA LEU A 96 5.48 12.08 -10.35
C LEU A 96 6.42 11.62 -11.48
N GLN A 97 6.06 10.63 -12.27
CA GLN A 97 6.91 10.04 -13.33
C GLN A 97 7.41 11.04 -14.39
N ASN A 98 6.78 12.21 -14.52
CA ASN A 98 7.20 13.28 -15.44
C ASN A 98 8.18 14.26 -14.80
N ALA A 99 8.43 14.17 -13.49
CA ALA A 99 9.40 14.99 -12.80
C ALA A 99 10.84 14.63 -13.22
N ARG A 100 11.73 15.59 -13.15
CA ARG A 100 13.15 15.40 -13.47
C ARG A 100 13.90 14.99 -12.22
N ASP A 101 14.83 14.05 -12.39
CA ASP A 101 15.75 13.65 -11.33
C ASP A 101 16.73 14.80 -11.03
N VAL A 102 16.85 15.17 -9.76
CA VAL A 102 17.78 16.18 -9.27
C VAL A 102 18.68 15.56 -8.18
N SER A 103 19.87 16.11 -7.99
CA SER A 103 20.77 15.63 -6.95
C SER A 103 20.20 15.88 -5.57
N ILE A 104 20.20 14.84 -4.75
CA ILE A 104 19.89 14.91 -3.33
C ILE A 104 21.14 14.51 -2.55
N ASP A 105 21.62 15.41 -1.74
CA ASP A 105 22.75 15.21 -0.85
C ASP A 105 22.25 14.88 0.58
N ASN A 106 23.12 14.29 1.39
CA ASN A 106 22.83 14.00 2.81
C ASN A 106 21.49 13.30 3.05
N PHE A 107 21.12 12.37 2.16
CA PHE A 107 19.88 11.59 2.31
C PHE A 107 19.91 10.75 3.59
N GLU A 108 18.84 10.80 4.36
CA GLU A 108 18.65 10.03 5.57
C GLU A 108 17.22 9.50 5.68
N SER A 109 17.08 8.20 5.92
CA SER A 109 15.79 7.58 6.25
C SER A 109 15.62 7.54 7.77
N ILE A 110 14.53 8.16 8.25
CA ILE A 110 14.19 8.29 9.68
C ILE A 110 13.10 7.28 10.00
N THR A 111 13.45 6.22 10.70
CA THR A 111 12.54 5.10 11.00
C THR A 111 11.22 5.56 11.62
N GLY A 112 10.11 5.19 11.00
CA GLY A 112 8.76 5.51 11.46
C GLY A 112 8.38 6.98 11.35
N ARG A 113 9.17 7.80 10.63
CA ARG A 113 8.91 9.22 10.38
C ARG A 113 8.83 9.55 8.89
N GLY A 114 9.83 9.17 8.11
CA GLY A 114 9.98 9.49 6.71
C GLY A 114 11.43 9.62 6.31
N VAL A 115 11.70 10.51 5.37
CA VAL A 115 13.04 10.77 4.82
C VAL A 115 13.36 12.25 4.84
N LYS A 116 14.65 12.57 4.85
CA LYS A 116 15.16 13.92 4.63
C LYS A 116 16.35 13.89 3.68
N GLY A 117 16.62 14.99 3.02
CA GLY A 117 17.78 15.19 2.15
C GLY A 117 17.96 16.64 1.81
N GLU A 118 19.06 16.97 1.18
CA GLU A 118 19.40 18.32 0.79
C GLU A 118 19.46 18.47 -0.73
N SER A 119 18.93 19.57 -1.24
CA SER A 119 19.04 19.97 -2.64
C SER A 119 19.33 21.46 -2.71
N ASP A 120 20.37 21.84 -3.47
CA ASP A 120 20.83 23.23 -3.60
C ASP A 120 21.06 23.92 -2.23
N GLY A 121 21.61 23.19 -1.25
CA GLY A 121 21.93 23.68 0.09
C GLY A 121 20.71 23.93 0.99
N LYS A 122 19.52 23.44 0.60
CA LYS A 122 18.30 23.47 1.41
C LYS A 122 17.88 22.06 1.80
N THR A 123 17.44 21.89 3.05
CA THR A 123 16.95 20.61 3.55
C THR A 123 15.46 20.46 3.24
N TYR A 124 15.08 19.29 2.75
CA TYR A 124 13.70 18.89 2.47
C TYR A 124 13.36 17.63 3.24
N TYR A 125 12.09 17.47 3.54
CA TYR A 125 11.53 16.38 4.33
C TYR A 125 10.33 15.78 3.60
N ALA A 126 10.22 14.45 3.61
CA ALA A 126 9.01 13.77 3.18
C ALA A 126 8.63 12.70 4.20
N GLY A 127 7.40 12.72 4.72
CA GLY A 127 6.99 11.76 5.73
C GLY A 127 5.71 12.12 6.47
N ASN A 128 5.57 11.61 7.70
CA ASN A 128 4.38 11.83 8.50
C ASN A 128 4.38 13.18 9.24
N ARG A 129 3.24 13.54 9.84
CA ARG A 129 3.07 14.78 10.60
C ARG A 129 4.09 14.96 11.73
N LYS A 130 4.48 13.87 12.39
CA LYS A 130 5.44 13.92 13.50
C LYS A 130 6.83 14.36 13.05
N LEU A 131 7.24 14.00 11.81
CA LEU A 131 8.51 14.47 11.24
C LEU A 131 8.54 16.00 11.17
N LEU A 132 7.45 16.63 10.73
CA LEU A 132 7.33 18.07 10.64
C LEU A 132 7.36 18.73 12.03
N GLU A 133 6.64 18.16 12.99
CA GLU A 133 6.57 18.68 14.38
C GLU A 133 7.93 18.63 15.07
N GLU A 134 8.66 17.53 14.94
CA GLU A 134 10.00 17.35 15.52
C GLU A 134 11.01 18.35 14.92
N ASN A 135 10.85 18.72 13.65
CA ASN A 135 11.69 19.71 12.97
C ASN A 135 11.12 21.15 13.05
N ARG A 136 10.01 21.38 13.77
CA ARG A 136 9.36 22.68 13.96
C ARG A 136 8.93 23.36 12.65
N ILE A 137 8.56 22.56 11.68
CA ILE A 137 8.11 23.02 10.36
C ILE A 137 6.70 23.58 10.47
N THR A 138 6.48 24.75 9.92
CA THR A 138 5.18 25.41 9.93
C THR A 138 4.24 24.77 8.91
N VAL A 139 3.02 24.46 9.35
CA VAL A 139 1.97 23.93 8.46
C VAL A 139 0.87 24.96 8.31
N SER A 140 0.54 25.32 7.08
CA SER A 140 -0.57 26.23 6.81
C SER A 140 -1.90 25.63 7.25
N ARG A 141 -2.84 26.48 7.63
CA ARG A 141 -4.18 26.03 8.05
C ARG A 141 -4.89 25.27 6.93
N SER A 142 -4.78 25.73 5.69
CA SER A 142 -5.39 25.07 4.53
C SER A 142 -4.90 23.64 4.33
N LEU A 143 -3.58 23.39 4.37
CA LEU A 143 -3.03 22.04 4.27
C LEU A 143 -3.41 21.18 5.48
N SER A 144 -3.48 21.77 6.67
CA SER A 144 -3.88 21.03 7.88
C SER A 144 -5.34 20.59 7.82
N ASP A 145 -6.24 21.44 7.33
CA ASP A 145 -7.67 21.13 7.19
C ASP A 145 -7.89 20.04 6.13
N GLU A 146 -7.18 20.12 4.99
CA GLU A 146 -7.20 19.10 3.94
C GLU A 146 -6.63 17.74 4.43
N ALA A 147 -5.52 17.77 5.15
CA ALA A 147 -4.95 16.55 5.73
C ALA A 147 -5.92 15.88 6.72
N ALA A 148 -6.64 16.67 7.52
CA ALA A 148 -7.66 16.15 8.42
C ALA A 148 -8.84 15.53 7.66
N ARG A 149 -9.27 16.13 6.55
CA ARG A 149 -10.31 15.58 5.67
C ARG A 149 -9.87 14.24 5.07
N LEU A 150 -8.69 14.19 4.47
CA LEU A 150 -8.15 12.96 3.86
C LEU A 150 -7.97 11.84 4.90
N ALA A 151 -7.50 12.17 6.10
CA ALA A 151 -7.39 11.21 7.19
C ALA A 151 -8.75 10.68 7.67
N ALA A 152 -9.80 11.51 7.68
CA ALA A 152 -11.18 11.07 7.99
C ALA A 152 -11.72 10.08 6.95
N ASP A 153 -11.28 10.20 5.69
CA ASP A 153 -11.58 9.27 4.60
C ASP A 153 -10.65 8.03 4.59
N ALA A 154 -9.96 7.76 5.71
CA ALA A 154 -9.04 6.64 5.91
C ALA A 154 -7.85 6.62 4.91
N GLN A 155 -7.47 7.77 4.36
CA GLN A 155 -6.29 7.92 3.51
C GLN A 155 -5.04 8.15 4.36
N THR A 156 -3.90 7.68 3.87
CA THR A 156 -2.60 7.93 4.49
C THR A 156 -2.03 9.22 3.93
N VAL A 157 -1.78 10.20 4.79
CA VAL A 157 -1.22 11.51 4.41
C VAL A 157 0.30 11.49 4.53
N ILE A 158 0.98 11.83 3.43
CA ILE A 158 2.42 12.10 3.37
C ILE A 158 2.60 13.60 3.22
N TRP A 159 3.48 14.17 4.02
CA TRP A 159 3.83 15.58 4.00
C TRP A 159 5.15 15.77 3.28
N PHE A 160 5.21 16.74 2.37
CA PHE A 160 6.46 17.25 1.80
C PHE A 160 6.70 18.68 2.30
N ALA A 161 7.92 18.96 2.73
CA ALA A 161 8.25 20.24 3.37
C ALA A 161 9.70 20.64 3.11
N ASP A 162 9.98 21.94 3.19
CA ASP A 162 11.34 22.45 3.41
C ASP A 162 11.62 22.62 4.92
N SER A 163 12.71 23.28 5.29
CA SER A 163 13.10 23.53 6.68
C SER A 163 12.17 24.50 7.44
N GLU A 164 11.29 25.22 6.75
CA GLU A 164 10.43 26.24 7.36
C GLU A 164 8.95 25.91 7.23
N ASN A 165 8.53 25.43 6.06
CA ASN A 165 7.13 25.32 5.70
C ASN A 165 6.77 23.97 5.06
N ALA A 166 5.57 23.48 5.34
CA ALA A 166 4.97 22.39 4.57
C ALA A 166 4.57 22.89 3.18
N LEU A 167 5.00 22.19 2.14
CA LEU A 167 4.86 22.54 0.74
C LEU A 167 3.73 21.76 0.07
N ALA A 168 3.51 20.51 0.47
CA ALA A 168 2.47 19.64 -0.09
C ALA A 168 2.02 18.54 0.88
N ILE A 169 0.89 17.94 0.55
CA ILE A 169 0.39 16.68 1.11
C ILE A 169 -0.12 15.79 -0.01
#